data_f9f31ca7c8cac74f426b0d9bbcc2f5f5
#
_entry.id   f9f31ca7c8cac74f426b0d9bbcc2f5f5
#
_cell.length_a   1.000
_cell.length_b   1.000
_cell.length_c   1.000
_cell.angle_alpha   90.00
_cell.angle_beta   90.00
_cell.angle_gamma   90.00
#
_symmetry.space_group_name_H-M   'P 1'
#
loop_
_entity.id
_entity.type
_entity.pdbx_description
1 polymer ?
#
loop_
_entity_poly.entity_id
_entity_poly.type
_entity_poly.pdbx_seq_one_letter_code
_entity_poly.pdbx_strand_id
1 'polypeptide(L)'
;MIAPIHDLHRSNLLTYSALGLAIAAVATAVNAGDFAAAGALLAAAALADTFDGRFARRFSRTERQRAIGAQLDSLVDAIVFGLTPVVVLNALPGERGGLMETVWWASAFGYALATVTRLSFYNVEQDDLRFVGVPMPAIALIWSTCLLWPVSWHIVPIIFVACAGAMVAPFVIPRPRGAAFAAFALWGVSLVTVHVVRLIF
;
A
#
# COMPACT_ATOMS: atom_id res chain seq x y z
N MET A 1 19.07 -4.48 -29.85
CA MET A 1 17.98 -5.07 -29.05
C MET A 1 18.01 -4.38 -27.69
N ILE A 2 16.91 -3.76 -27.24
CA ILE A 2 16.86 -3.08 -25.93
C ILE A 2 16.37 -4.12 -24.93
N ALA A 3 17.20 -4.45 -23.92
CA ALA A 3 16.81 -5.38 -22.86
C ALA A 3 16.18 -4.60 -21.68
N PRO A 4 15.19 -5.19 -20.94
CA PRO A 4 14.53 -4.51 -19.81
C PRO A 4 15.50 -3.99 -18.76
N ILE A 5 16.63 -4.63 -18.55
CA ILE A 5 17.66 -4.22 -17.57
C ILE A 5 18.25 -2.82 -17.87
N HIS A 6 18.24 -2.38 -19.12
CA HIS A 6 18.72 -1.04 -19.50
C HIS A 6 17.79 0.09 -19.06
N ASP A 7 16.56 -0.25 -18.70
CA ASP A 7 15.56 0.69 -18.21
C ASP A 7 15.53 0.77 -16.66
N LEU A 8 16.35 -0.03 -15.96
CA LEU A 8 16.55 0.11 -14.53
C LEU A 8 17.20 1.46 -14.24
N HIS A 9 16.48 2.35 -13.57
CA HIS A 9 16.96 3.68 -13.28
C HIS A 9 16.88 3.98 -11.78
N ARG A 10 17.91 4.64 -11.25
CA ARG A 10 18.02 5.00 -9.82
C ARG A 10 16.86 5.86 -9.31
N SER A 11 16.13 6.55 -10.20
CA SER A 11 14.93 7.30 -9.82
C SER A 11 13.81 6.43 -9.27
N ASN A 12 13.81 5.13 -9.56
CA ASN A 12 12.79 4.18 -9.13
C ASN A 12 13.20 3.41 -7.84
N LEU A 13 14.27 3.86 -7.16
CA LEU A 13 14.81 3.15 -5.99
C LEU A 13 13.78 3.05 -4.86
N LEU A 14 13.00 4.11 -4.60
CA LEU A 14 11.98 4.09 -3.55
C LEU A 14 10.80 3.16 -3.93
N THR A 15 10.41 3.11 -5.19
CA THR A 15 9.40 2.17 -5.70
C THR A 15 9.86 0.71 -5.50
N TYR A 16 11.12 0.40 -5.84
CA TYR A 16 11.70 -0.93 -5.57
C TYR A 16 11.82 -1.21 -4.07
N SER A 17 12.13 -0.19 -3.26
CA SER A 17 12.19 -0.34 -1.80
C SER A 17 10.81 -0.65 -1.22
N ALA A 18 9.75 0.02 -1.70
CA ALA A 18 8.37 -0.27 -1.30
C ALA A 18 7.98 -1.72 -1.60
N LEU A 19 8.35 -2.22 -2.79
CA LEU A 19 8.14 -3.62 -3.15
C LEU A 19 8.89 -4.58 -2.22
N GLY A 20 10.18 -4.29 -1.92
CA GLY A 20 10.98 -5.10 -1.00
C GLY A 20 10.40 -5.13 0.42
N LEU A 21 9.93 -3.98 0.91
CA LEU A 21 9.26 -3.87 2.21
C LEU A 21 7.93 -4.67 2.25
N ALA A 22 7.16 -4.63 1.17
CA ALA A 22 5.93 -5.41 1.04
C ALA A 22 6.20 -6.93 1.06
N ILE A 23 7.21 -7.39 0.33
CA ILE A 23 7.64 -8.80 0.35
C ILE A 23 8.09 -9.20 1.77
N ALA A 24 8.86 -8.36 2.45
CA ALA A 24 9.29 -8.60 3.82
C ALA A 24 8.08 -8.63 4.79
N ALA A 25 7.07 -7.76 4.61
CA ALA A 25 5.85 -7.78 5.40
C ALA A 25 5.08 -9.10 5.26
N VAL A 26 4.96 -9.62 4.03
CA VAL A 26 4.38 -10.94 3.79
C VAL A 26 5.21 -12.04 4.48
N ALA A 27 6.52 -12.01 4.32
CA ALA A 27 7.40 -13.03 4.91
C ALA A 27 7.31 -13.06 6.44
N THR A 28 7.30 -11.91 7.10
CA THR A 28 7.18 -11.81 8.57
C THR A 28 5.81 -12.27 9.05
N ALA A 29 4.72 -11.88 8.38
CA ALA A 29 3.38 -12.30 8.77
C ALA A 29 3.16 -13.80 8.57
N VAL A 30 3.54 -14.34 7.39
CA VAL A 30 3.22 -15.72 7.01
C VAL A 30 4.15 -16.73 7.69
N ASN A 31 5.47 -16.46 7.75
CA ASN A 31 6.43 -17.42 8.25
C ASN A 31 6.67 -17.32 9.76
N ALA A 32 6.59 -16.11 10.31
CA ALA A 32 6.88 -15.85 11.72
C ALA A 32 5.65 -15.52 12.56
N GLY A 33 4.50 -15.23 11.95
CA GLY A 33 3.33 -14.74 12.66
C GLY A 33 3.55 -13.37 13.32
N ASP A 34 4.58 -12.63 12.86
CA ASP A 34 4.96 -11.35 13.46
C ASP A 34 4.23 -10.20 12.75
N PHE A 35 3.03 -9.90 13.27
CA PHE A 35 2.18 -8.84 12.74
C PHE A 35 2.66 -7.44 13.13
N ALA A 36 3.48 -7.31 14.18
CA ALA A 36 4.09 -6.03 14.52
C ALA A 36 5.15 -5.66 13.47
N ALA A 37 6.05 -6.59 13.11
CA ALA A 37 7.01 -6.40 12.04
C ALA A 37 6.30 -6.15 10.69
N ALA A 38 5.27 -6.93 10.36
CA ALA A 38 4.49 -6.73 9.13
C ALA A 38 3.83 -5.34 9.08
N GLY A 39 3.28 -4.87 10.20
CA GLY A 39 2.69 -3.53 10.32
C GLY A 39 3.71 -2.41 10.13
N ALA A 40 4.90 -2.53 10.73
CA ALA A 40 6.01 -1.59 10.53
C ALA A 40 6.43 -1.51 9.05
N LEU A 41 6.57 -2.68 8.41
CA LEU A 41 7.00 -2.79 7.02
C LEU A 41 5.95 -2.24 6.05
N LEU A 42 4.65 -2.45 6.31
CA LEU A 42 3.55 -1.84 5.53
C LEU A 42 3.55 -0.31 5.66
N ALA A 43 3.74 0.23 6.86
CA ALA A 43 3.84 1.67 7.06
C ALA A 43 5.07 2.26 6.36
N ALA A 44 6.22 1.57 6.43
CA ALA A 44 7.44 1.98 5.74
C ALA A 44 7.27 1.92 4.21
N ALA A 45 6.56 0.91 3.67
CA ALA A 45 6.24 0.83 2.24
C ALA A 45 5.35 2.00 1.79
N ALA A 46 4.33 2.35 2.57
CA ALA A 46 3.47 3.52 2.30
C ALA A 46 4.24 4.84 2.33
N LEU A 47 5.22 4.98 3.23
CA LEU A 47 6.11 6.14 3.26
C LEU A 47 7.02 6.17 2.03
N ALA A 48 7.64 5.04 1.67
CA ALA A 48 8.52 4.96 0.50
C ALA A 48 7.78 5.39 -0.77
N ASP A 49 6.57 4.89 -0.99
CA ASP A 49 5.66 5.29 -2.08
C ASP A 49 5.34 6.79 -2.03
N THR A 50 4.91 7.29 -0.87
CA THR A 50 4.54 8.71 -0.70
C THR A 50 5.66 9.68 -1.11
N PHE A 51 6.91 9.25 -0.98
CA PHE A 51 8.09 10.06 -1.30
C PHE A 51 8.70 9.76 -2.67
N ASP A 52 8.36 8.67 -3.34
CA ASP A 52 9.05 8.22 -4.55
C ASP A 52 8.93 9.20 -5.72
N GLY A 53 7.75 9.76 -5.97
CA GLY A 53 7.57 10.78 -7.01
C GLY A 53 8.39 12.05 -6.75
N ARG A 54 8.59 12.45 -5.47
CA ARG A 54 9.48 13.57 -5.12
C ARG A 54 10.94 13.20 -5.30
N PHE A 55 11.31 12.00 -4.93
CA PHE A 55 12.65 11.45 -5.12
C PHE A 55 12.99 11.32 -6.60
N ALA A 56 12.08 10.78 -7.40
CA ALA A 56 12.26 10.60 -8.83
C ALA A 56 12.49 11.92 -9.60
N ARG A 57 11.87 13.03 -9.14
CA ARG A 57 12.08 14.36 -9.74
C ARG A 57 13.47 14.96 -9.51
N ARG A 58 14.29 14.39 -8.66
CA ARG A 58 15.70 14.82 -8.45
C ARG A 58 16.65 14.32 -9.54
N PHE A 59 16.17 13.45 -10.44
CA PHE A 59 16.98 12.85 -11.48
C PHE A 59 16.54 13.32 -12.86
N SER A 60 17.51 13.58 -13.75
CA SER A 60 17.23 13.73 -15.18
C SER A 60 16.82 12.38 -15.75
N ARG A 61 15.66 12.34 -16.44
CA ARG A 61 15.11 11.12 -17.03
C ARG A 61 14.67 11.39 -18.45
N THR A 62 14.94 10.45 -19.35
CA THR A 62 14.38 10.45 -20.69
C THR A 62 12.85 10.24 -20.63
N GLU A 63 12.13 10.54 -21.71
CA GLU A 63 10.68 10.25 -21.80
C GLU A 63 10.38 8.77 -21.58
N ARG A 64 11.19 7.90 -22.18
CA ARG A 64 11.07 6.45 -22.01
C ARG A 64 11.23 6.04 -20.53
N GLN A 65 12.24 6.59 -19.83
CA GLN A 65 12.45 6.29 -18.40
C GLN A 65 11.32 6.82 -17.52
N ARG A 66 10.69 7.93 -17.89
CA ARG A 66 9.51 8.45 -17.19
C ARG A 66 8.30 7.54 -17.40
N ALA A 67 8.05 7.12 -18.64
CA ALA A 67 6.94 6.23 -18.97
C ALA A 67 7.07 4.87 -18.27
N ILE A 68 8.27 4.27 -18.29
CA ILE A 68 8.53 3.00 -17.61
C ILE A 68 8.40 3.17 -16.09
N GLY A 69 8.92 4.28 -15.52
CA GLY A 69 8.78 4.57 -14.10
C GLY A 69 7.32 4.65 -13.65
N ALA A 70 6.47 5.31 -14.42
CA ALA A 70 5.04 5.40 -14.11
C ALA A 70 4.31 4.05 -14.17
N GLN A 71 4.67 3.19 -15.15
CA GLN A 71 4.11 1.83 -15.21
C GLN A 71 4.59 0.96 -14.06
N LEU A 72 5.89 1.05 -13.73
CA LEU A 72 6.47 0.34 -12.60
C LEU A 72 5.80 0.72 -11.28
N ASP A 73 5.58 2.01 -11.06
CA ASP A 73 4.88 2.56 -9.91
C ASP A 73 3.49 1.92 -9.75
N SER A 74 2.67 1.97 -10.81
CA SER A 74 1.33 1.36 -10.79
C SER A 74 1.34 -0.15 -10.54
N LEU A 75 2.32 -0.89 -11.09
CA LEU A 75 2.44 -2.33 -10.87
C LEU A 75 2.85 -2.64 -9.43
N VAL A 76 3.80 -1.88 -8.90
CA VAL A 76 4.25 -2.01 -7.50
C VAL A 76 3.12 -1.65 -6.55
N ASP A 77 2.37 -0.57 -6.80
CA ASP A 77 1.20 -0.17 -6.03
C ASP A 77 0.14 -1.27 -5.95
N ALA A 78 -0.15 -1.93 -7.07
CA ALA A 78 -1.10 -3.05 -7.09
C ALA A 78 -0.65 -4.19 -6.17
N ILE A 79 0.65 -4.46 -6.09
CA ILE A 79 1.22 -5.46 -5.20
C ILE A 79 1.22 -4.96 -3.75
N VAL A 80 1.81 -3.79 -3.49
CA VAL A 80 2.03 -3.25 -2.15
C VAL A 80 0.72 -2.93 -1.43
N PHE A 81 -0.23 -2.31 -2.13
CA PHE A 81 -1.46 -1.83 -1.53
C PHE A 81 -2.68 -2.72 -1.82
N GLY A 82 -2.64 -3.50 -2.90
CA GLY A 82 -3.72 -4.40 -3.25
C GLY A 82 -3.52 -5.81 -2.70
N LEU A 83 -2.41 -6.44 -3.02
CA LEU A 83 -2.20 -7.85 -2.72
C LEU A 83 -1.58 -8.09 -1.34
N THR A 84 -0.57 -7.30 -0.95
CA THR A 84 0.15 -7.49 0.32
C THR A 84 -0.76 -7.47 1.54
N PRO A 85 -1.70 -6.49 1.72
CA PRO A 85 -2.64 -6.52 2.84
C PRO A 85 -3.50 -7.80 2.87
N VAL A 86 -3.93 -8.28 1.71
CA VAL A 86 -4.72 -9.52 1.63
C VAL A 86 -3.93 -10.70 2.17
N VAL A 87 -2.68 -10.86 1.76
CA VAL A 87 -1.83 -11.98 2.21
C VAL A 87 -1.48 -11.86 3.70
N VAL A 88 -1.09 -10.67 4.15
CA VAL A 88 -0.74 -10.41 5.56
C VAL A 88 -1.93 -10.67 6.48
N LEU A 89 -3.12 -10.16 6.12
CA LEU A 89 -4.32 -10.30 6.94
C LEU A 89 -4.91 -11.72 6.86
N ASN A 90 -4.70 -12.43 5.76
CA ASN A 90 -5.06 -13.84 5.71
C ASN A 90 -4.19 -14.70 6.67
N ALA A 91 -2.99 -14.27 7.02
CA ALA A 91 -2.15 -14.96 7.99
C ALA A 91 -2.61 -14.78 9.46
N LEU A 92 -3.52 -13.84 9.75
CA LEU A 92 -4.06 -13.62 11.09
C LEU A 92 -4.68 -14.91 11.67
N PRO A 93 -4.53 -15.16 12.97
CA PRO A 93 -5.19 -16.28 13.65
C PRO A 93 -6.73 -16.17 13.53
N GLY A 94 -7.38 -17.29 13.31
CA GLY A 94 -8.85 -17.36 13.23
C GLY A 94 -9.33 -18.70 12.71
N GLU A 95 -10.55 -19.08 13.10
CA GLU A 95 -11.21 -20.26 12.55
C GLU A 95 -11.63 -19.97 11.12
N ARG A 96 -11.30 -20.90 10.23
CA ARG A 96 -11.57 -20.83 8.80
C ARG A 96 -12.58 -21.91 8.41
N GLY A 97 -13.31 -21.64 7.35
CA GLY A 97 -14.28 -22.57 6.79
C GLY A 97 -15.68 -21.98 6.67
N GLY A 98 -16.53 -22.72 5.98
CA GLY A 98 -17.92 -22.38 5.77
C GLY A 98 -18.18 -21.06 5.05
N LEU A 99 -19.32 -20.46 5.35
CA LEU A 99 -19.75 -19.21 4.72
C LEU A 99 -18.78 -18.05 5.01
N MET A 100 -18.20 -18.01 6.21
CA MET A 100 -17.34 -16.91 6.62
C MET A 100 -16.05 -16.84 5.78
N GLU A 101 -15.47 -17.98 5.44
CA GLU A 101 -14.30 -18.02 4.55
C GLU A 101 -14.65 -17.54 3.14
N THR A 102 -15.82 -17.91 2.63
CA THR A 102 -16.33 -17.41 1.35
C THR A 102 -16.50 -15.89 1.37
N VAL A 103 -17.09 -15.34 2.42
CA VAL A 103 -17.26 -13.89 2.61
C VAL A 103 -15.90 -13.19 2.69
N TRP A 104 -14.92 -13.81 3.38
CA TRP A 104 -13.57 -13.28 3.49
C TRP A 104 -12.90 -13.14 2.11
N TRP A 105 -12.89 -14.22 1.33
CA TRP A 105 -12.27 -14.19 0.00
C TRP A 105 -13.02 -13.31 -1.00
N ALA A 106 -14.35 -13.25 -0.92
CA ALA A 106 -15.15 -12.35 -1.75
C ALA A 106 -14.85 -10.88 -1.44
N SER A 107 -14.71 -10.52 -0.16
CA SER A 107 -14.35 -9.16 0.25
C SER A 107 -12.91 -8.80 -0.11
N ALA A 108 -11.97 -9.73 0.02
CA ALA A 108 -10.58 -9.58 -0.41
C ALA A 108 -10.47 -9.38 -1.93
N PHE A 109 -11.23 -10.15 -2.71
CA PHE A 109 -11.34 -9.95 -4.16
C PHE A 109 -11.90 -8.57 -4.50
N GLY A 110 -13.00 -8.15 -3.83
CA GLY A 110 -13.59 -6.82 -4.02
C GLY A 110 -12.60 -5.69 -3.70
N TYR A 111 -11.81 -5.85 -2.64
CA TYR A 111 -10.75 -4.91 -2.27
C TYR A 111 -9.64 -4.83 -3.33
N ALA A 112 -9.14 -5.98 -3.80
CA ALA A 112 -8.14 -6.04 -4.86
C ALA A 112 -8.67 -5.45 -6.17
N LEU A 113 -9.94 -5.75 -6.53
CA LEU A 113 -10.59 -5.18 -7.70
C LEU A 113 -10.70 -3.65 -7.61
N ALA A 114 -11.12 -3.11 -6.46
CA ALA A 114 -11.18 -1.66 -6.23
C ALA A 114 -9.80 -1.01 -6.36
N THR A 115 -8.75 -1.66 -5.84
CA THR A 115 -7.36 -1.23 -5.98
C THR A 115 -6.94 -1.11 -7.43
N VAL A 116 -7.12 -2.17 -8.22
CA VAL A 116 -6.72 -2.19 -9.64
C VAL A 116 -7.55 -1.20 -10.47
N THR A 117 -8.87 -1.12 -10.20
CA THR A 117 -9.75 -0.16 -10.86
C THR A 117 -9.31 1.28 -10.60
N ARG A 118 -8.98 1.60 -9.35
CA ARG A 118 -8.48 2.92 -8.97
C ARG A 118 -7.16 3.25 -9.67
N LEU A 119 -6.20 2.34 -9.70
CA LEU A 119 -4.93 2.55 -10.41
C LEU A 119 -5.14 2.78 -11.90
N SER A 120 -5.99 1.97 -12.53
CA SER A 120 -6.33 2.13 -13.94
C SER A 120 -6.96 3.49 -14.22
N PHE A 121 -7.85 3.97 -13.35
CA PHE A 121 -8.44 5.31 -13.45
C PHE A 121 -7.36 6.39 -13.42
N TYR A 122 -6.43 6.34 -12.44
CA TYR A 122 -5.38 7.35 -12.31
C TYR A 122 -4.30 7.29 -13.39
N ASN A 123 -4.13 6.16 -14.06
CA ASN A 123 -3.24 6.06 -15.21
C ASN A 123 -3.77 6.81 -16.44
N VAL A 124 -5.07 7.04 -16.50
CA VAL A 124 -5.74 7.78 -17.57
C VAL A 124 -6.00 9.24 -17.15
N GLU A 125 -6.51 9.44 -15.95
CA GLU A 125 -6.91 10.74 -15.43
C GLU A 125 -5.73 11.40 -14.70
N GLN A 126 -5.05 12.32 -15.38
CA GLN A 126 -3.87 13.00 -14.81
C GLN A 126 -4.25 14.33 -14.14
N ASP A 127 -5.10 14.31 -13.10
CA ASP A 127 -5.33 15.50 -12.26
C ASP A 127 -4.27 15.59 -11.14
N ASP A 128 -3.38 16.58 -11.26
CA ASP A 128 -2.32 16.82 -10.29
C ASP A 128 -2.77 17.54 -9.00
N LEU A 129 -4.02 17.96 -8.89
CA LEU A 129 -4.50 18.79 -7.79
C LEU A 129 -5.39 18.05 -6.80
N ARG A 130 -6.02 16.94 -7.21
CA ARG A 130 -7.08 16.28 -6.47
C ARG A 130 -6.94 14.77 -6.48
N PHE A 131 -7.46 14.13 -5.44
CA PHE A 131 -7.71 12.69 -5.42
C PHE A 131 -9.20 12.43 -5.46
N VAL A 132 -9.64 11.47 -6.23
CA VAL A 132 -10.97 10.89 -6.14
C VAL A 132 -10.86 9.64 -5.28
N GLY A 133 -11.62 9.58 -4.21
CA GLY A 133 -11.50 8.53 -3.18
C GLY A 133 -10.22 8.63 -2.33
N VAL A 134 -10.09 7.74 -1.36
CA VAL A 134 -8.95 7.71 -0.43
C VAL A 134 -7.69 7.23 -1.15
N PRO A 135 -6.54 7.93 -1.01
CA PRO A 135 -5.28 7.52 -1.64
C PRO A 135 -4.74 6.20 -1.04
N MET A 136 -4.09 5.39 -1.88
CA MET A 136 -3.64 4.04 -1.52
C MET A 136 -2.63 4.01 -0.37
N PRO A 137 -1.65 4.92 -0.26
CA PRO A 137 -0.78 4.95 0.90
C PRO A 137 -1.55 5.15 2.21
N ALA A 138 -2.67 5.90 2.21
CA ALA A 138 -3.51 6.06 3.39
C ALA A 138 -4.21 4.73 3.77
N ILE A 139 -4.64 3.95 2.80
CA ILE A 139 -5.20 2.62 3.05
C ILE A 139 -4.15 1.69 3.68
N ALA A 140 -2.91 1.72 3.21
CA ALA A 140 -1.83 0.94 3.83
C ALA A 140 -1.54 1.36 5.28
N LEU A 141 -1.59 2.66 5.57
CA LEU A 141 -1.47 3.15 6.95
C LEU A 141 -2.66 2.73 7.82
N ILE A 142 -3.88 2.64 7.26
CA ILE A 142 -5.05 2.08 7.97
C ILE A 142 -4.77 0.61 8.33
N TRP A 143 -4.28 -0.21 7.40
CA TRP A 143 -3.93 -1.60 7.67
C TRP A 143 -2.83 -1.73 8.72
N SER A 144 -1.77 -0.93 8.61
CA SER A 144 -0.73 -0.88 9.65
C SER A 144 -1.30 -0.48 11.00
N THR A 145 -2.22 0.50 11.03
CA THR A 145 -2.92 0.91 12.26
C THR A 145 -3.75 -0.24 12.83
N CYS A 146 -4.49 -0.97 12.00
CA CYS A 146 -5.25 -2.14 12.44
C CYS A 146 -4.35 -3.20 13.11
N LEU A 147 -3.15 -3.43 12.59
CA LEU A 147 -2.21 -4.40 13.14
C LEU A 147 -1.59 -3.98 14.49
N LEU A 148 -1.86 -2.76 15.00
CA LEU A 148 -1.53 -2.37 16.37
C LEU A 148 -2.41 -3.03 17.43
N TRP A 149 -3.56 -3.57 17.07
CA TRP A 149 -4.48 -4.27 17.98
C TRP A 149 -4.64 -5.72 17.53
N PRO A 150 -5.11 -6.61 18.40
CA PRO A 150 -5.44 -7.98 18.05
C PRO A 150 -6.69 -8.01 17.16
N VAL A 151 -6.52 -7.68 15.88
CA VAL A 151 -7.60 -7.71 14.91
C VAL A 151 -8.00 -9.16 14.65
N SER A 152 -9.28 -9.46 14.86
CA SER A 152 -9.82 -10.76 14.51
C SER A 152 -9.92 -10.92 12.99
N TRP A 153 -9.53 -12.09 12.48
CA TRP A 153 -9.69 -12.47 11.07
C TRP A 153 -11.13 -12.27 10.56
N HIS A 154 -12.13 -12.43 11.43
CA HIS A 154 -13.55 -12.28 11.10
C HIS A 154 -14.00 -10.83 10.85
N ILE A 155 -13.24 -9.83 11.36
CA ILE A 155 -13.55 -8.40 11.15
C ILE A 155 -12.95 -7.88 9.84
N VAL A 156 -11.89 -8.52 9.35
CA VAL A 156 -11.15 -8.10 8.14
C VAL A 156 -12.06 -7.88 6.93
N PRO A 157 -13.07 -8.73 6.62
CA PRO A 157 -13.99 -8.52 5.51
C PRO A 157 -14.71 -7.17 5.54
N ILE A 158 -15.12 -6.73 6.73
CA ILE A 158 -15.81 -5.43 6.89
C ILE A 158 -14.85 -4.29 6.53
N ILE A 159 -13.60 -4.38 6.97
CA ILE A 159 -12.59 -3.37 6.69
C ILE A 159 -12.20 -3.39 5.20
N PHE A 160 -12.12 -4.57 4.56
CA PHE A 160 -11.89 -4.67 3.11
C PHE A 160 -13.00 -3.96 2.33
N VAL A 161 -14.26 -4.20 2.65
CA VAL A 161 -15.40 -3.55 1.99
C VAL A 161 -15.38 -2.04 2.20
N ALA A 162 -15.11 -1.60 3.43
CA ALA A 162 -15.01 -0.17 3.75
C ALA A 162 -13.86 0.51 2.99
N CYS A 163 -12.66 -0.10 2.97
CA CYS A 163 -11.51 0.41 2.23
C CYS A 163 -11.76 0.42 0.71
N ALA A 164 -12.33 -0.66 0.16
CA ALA A 164 -12.69 -0.76 -1.25
C ALA A 164 -13.67 0.35 -1.65
N GLY A 165 -14.75 0.52 -0.88
CA GLY A 165 -15.71 1.60 -1.10
C GLY A 165 -15.07 2.99 -1.01
N ALA A 166 -14.21 3.22 -0.01
CA ALA A 166 -13.51 4.50 0.17
C ALA A 166 -12.55 4.81 -0.99
N MET A 167 -11.91 3.81 -1.59
CA MET A 167 -11.00 3.98 -2.72
C MET A 167 -11.70 4.40 -4.01
N VAL A 168 -12.90 3.88 -4.28
CA VAL A 168 -13.63 4.13 -5.52
C VAL A 168 -14.78 5.13 -5.38
N ALA A 169 -15.04 5.62 -4.16
CA ALA A 169 -16.12 6.57 -3.90
C ALA A 169 -15.88 7.91 -4.64
N PRO A 170 -16.95 8.55 -5.15
CA PRO A 170 -16.84 9.76 -5.99
C PRO A 170 -16.68 11.04 -5.16
N PHE A 171 -15.94 10.99 -4.05
CA PHE A 171 -15.61 12.19 -3.30
C PHE A 171 -14.19 12.66 -3.60
N VAL A 172 -14.02 13.98 -3.63
CA VAL A 172 -12.75 14.62 -4.01
C VAL A 172 -12.01 15.07 -2.77
N ILE A 173 -10.76 14.62 -2.64
CA ILE A 173 -9.83 15.02 -1.59
C ILE A 173 -8.74 15.90 -2.22
N PRO A 174 -8.49 17.13 -1.73
CA PRO A 174 -7.33 17.90 -2.18
C PRO A 174 -6.04 17.13 -1.90
N ARG A 175 -5.08 17.13 -2.81
CA ARG A 175 -3.76 16.54 -2.54
C ARG A 175 -3.13 17.22 -1.33
N PRO A 176 -2.70 16.44 -0.30
CA PRO A 176 -2.16 17.02 0.92
C PRO A 176 -0.87 17.77 0.62
N ARG A 177 -0.81 19.04 1.08
CA ARG A 177 0.34 19.94 0.97
C ARG A 177 0.66 20.55 2.33
N GLY A 178 1.89 21.03 2.52
CA GLY A 178 2.29 21.71 3.75
C GLY A 178 2.00 20.87 5.00
N ALA A 179 1.25 21.41 5.95
CA ALA A 179 0.93 20.77 7.22
C ALA A 179 0.16 19.45 7.08
N ALA A 180 -0.78 19.35 6.12
CA ALA A 180 -1.52 18.12 5.89
C ALA A 180 -0.61 16.97 5.38
N PHE A 181 0.35 17.28 4.51
CA PHE A 181 1.36 16.32 4.09
C PHE A 181 2.28 15.91 5.24
N ALA A 182 2.71 16.88 6.07
CA ALA A 182 3.53 16.60 7.24
C ALA A 182 2.78 15.71 8.25
N ALA A 183 1.51 15.98 8.50
CA ALA A 183 0.67 15.15 9.38
C ALA A 183 0.55 13.71 8.86
N PHE A 184 0.37 13.55 7.54
CA PHE A 184 0.32 12.23 6.92
C PHE A 184 1.65 11.46 7.06
N ALA A 185 2.78 12.13 6.79
CA ALA A 185 4.10 11.55 6.97
C ALA A 185 4.39 11.20 8.44
N LEU A 186 3.98 12.07 9.38
CA LEU A 186 4.09 11.82 10.81
C LEU A 186 3.27 10.61 11.26
N TRP A 187 2.07 10.43 10.71
CA TRP A 187 1.26 9.23 11.00
C TRP A 187 2.02 7.96 10.59
N GLY A 188 2.57 7.91 9.36
CA GLY A 188 3.36 6.77 8.91
C GLY A 188 4.61 6.53 9.77
N VAL A 189 5.38 7.58 10.08
CA VAL A 189 6.57 7.48 10.95
C VAL A 189 6.19 7.00 12.36
N SER A 190 5.12 7.53 12.93
CA SER A 190 4.63 7.11 14.25
C SER A 190 4.24 5.62 14.26
N LEU A 191 3.59 5.14 13.20
CA LEU A 191 3.26 3.71 13.07
C LEU A 191 4.51 2.83 13.03
N VAL A 192 5.49 3.19 12.21
CA VAL A 192 6.77 2.46 12.19
C VAL A 192 7.40 2.44 13.57
N THR A 193 7.46 3.59 14.24
CA THR A 193 8.06 3.71 15.58
C THR A 193 7.33 2.85 16.61
N VAL A 194 5.99 2.93 16.66
CA VAL A 194 5.18 2.15 17.64
C VAL A 194 5.33 0.66 17.41
N HIS A 195 5.30 0.21 16.15
CA HIS A 195 5.51 -1.20 15.83
C HIS A 195 6.92 -1.67 16.20
N VAL A 196 7.96 -0.88 15.90
CA VAL A 196 9.35 -1.22 16.27
C VAL A 196 9.54 -1.26 17.79
N VAL A 197 8.94 -0.32 18.54
CA VAL A 197 8.97 -0.36 20.00
C VAL A 197 8.33 -1.66 20.53
N ARG A 198 7.22 -2.11 19.95
CA ARG A 198 6.57 -3.38 20.31
C ARG A 198 7.38 -4.64 19.97
N LEU A 199 8.33 -4.55 19.04
CA LEU A 199 9.24 -5.65 18.73
C LEU A 199 10.39 -5.76 19.75
N ILE A 200 10.70 -4.66 20.44
CA ILE A 200 11.84 -4.59 21.35
C ILE A 200 11.40 -4.87 22.80
N PHE A 201 10.17 -4.49 23.14
CA PHE A 201 9.58 -4.59 24.49
C PHE A 201 8.32 -5.45 24.52
#